data_56ef37343245931a5df27e1a33fc2303
#
_entry.id   56ef37343245931a5df27e1a33fc2303
#
_cell.length_a   1.000
_cell.length_b   1.000
_cell.length_c   1.000
_cell.angle_alpha   90.00
_cell.angle_beta   90.00
_cell.angle_gamma   90.00
#
_symmetry.space_group_name_H-M   'P 1'
#
loop_
_entity.id
_entity.type
_entity.pdbx_description
1 polymer ?
#
loop_
_entity_poly.entity_id
_entity_poly.type
_entity_poly.pdbx_seq_one_letter_code
_entity_poly.pdbx_strand_id
1 'polypeptide(L)'
;MQRRDAAMITVTTKRDWETRALCVAFLSTIPPLIPRRDEPVQPVIAIEQLTKTYASGHPALKRIDLEIRKGEIFALLGPNGAGKTTLISIICGIVNPGSGRVLVDGHDIVQDYRAARSKIGLVPQELFNEGFESVWATVRFSRGLFGKAPDDSFLEKLLRDLSLWDKRHARILELSGGMKRRVMIAKALSHEPSILFLDEPTAGVDVELRRDMWEMVRGLRERGVTIILTTHYIEEAEEMADRIGVISKGEIILVEDKHVLMHKLGKKQLTLHLQRPLAAIPDELADYPLELTDAGNQLVFTFDAQHEDTGIAELLRRLAAHGIDFKDLQSSQSSLEEIFVNLVHGR
;
A
#
# COMPACT_ATOMS: atom_id res chain seq x y z
N MET A 1 -2.11 50.29 -60.18
CA MET A 1 -1.15 51.39 -60.01
C MET A 1 -0.68 51.49 -58.62
N GLN A 2 0.59 51.46 -58.39
CA GLN A 2 1.43 51.68 -57.19
C GLN A 2 1.54 50.62 -56.14
N ARG A 3 2.69 49.98 -56.20
CA ARG A 3 3.36 49.20 -55.14
C ARG A 3 3.75 50.12 -53.98
N ARG A 4 3.78 49.62 -52.78
CA ARG A 4 4.65 50.15 -51.71
C ARG A 4 5.35 48.97 -51.01
N ASP A 5 6.67 49.02 -51.17
CA ASP A 5 7.64 48.16 -50.45
C ASP A 5 7.64 48.49 -48.96
N ALA A 6 7.68 47.46 -48.13
CA ALA A 6 7.95 47.61 -46.74
C ALA A 6 9.32 46.99 -46.45
N ALA A 7 10.28 47.85 -46.12
CA ALA A 7 11.63 47.50 -45.73
C ALA A 7 11.67 46.81 -44.38
N MET A 8 12.34 45.66 -44.32
CA MET A 8 12.64 44.90 -43.13
C MET A 8 13.84 45.55 -42.41
N ILE A 9 13.62 46.18 -41.27
CA ILE A 9 14.68 46.71 -40.43
C ILE A 9 15.08 45.60 -39.44
N THR A 10 16.24 44.98 -39.67
CA THR A 10 16.87 44.06 -38.74
C THR A 10 17.65 44.88 -37.74
N VAL A 11 17.13 45.03 -36.52
CA VAL A 11 17.87 45.60 -35.39
C VAL A 11 18.37 44.45 -34.53
N THR A 12 19.61 44.05 -34.73
CA THR A 12 20.35 43.15 -33.84
C THR A 12 20.91 43.96 -32.66
N THR A 13 20.27 43.94 -31.51
CA THR A 13 20.83 44.51 -30.31
C THR A 13 21.64 43.47 -29.54
N LYS A 14 22.86 43.87 -29.17
CA LYS A 14 23.90 43.10 -28.46
C LYS A 14 23.49 42.59 -27.06
N ARG A 15 22.20 42.72 -26.69
CA ARG A 15 21.64 42.34 -25.36
C ARG A 15 20.96 40.99 -25.31
N ASP A 16 20.68 40.34 -26.45
CA ASP A 16 19.87 39.09 -26.45
C ASP A 16 20.64 37.83 -26.02
N TRP A 17 21.98 37.84 -26.05
CA TRP A 17 22.76 36.66 -25.61
C TRP A 17 22.97 36.60 -24.11
N GLU A 18 23.06 37.74 -23.40
CA GLU A 18 23.20 37.77 -21.95
C GLU A 18 21.92 37.33 -21.26
N THR A 19 20.74 37.67 -21.77
CA THR A 19 19.45 37.24 -21.26
C THR A 19 19.20 35.74 -21.48
N ARG A 20 19.66 35.18 -22.60
CA ARG A 20 19.62 33.74 -22.87
C ARG A 20 20.60 32.95 -22.00
N ALA A 21 21.79 33.48 -21.75
CA ALA A 21 22.79 32.86 -20.89
C ALA A 21 22.32 32.83 -19.43
N LEU A 22 21.65 33.88 -18.93
CA LEU A 22 21.06 33.92 -17.60
C LEU A 22 19.86 32.95 -17.43
N CYS A 23 19.00 32.79 -18.45
CA CYS A 23 17.92 31.80 -18.38
C CYS A 23 18.42 30.36 -18.41
N VAL A 24 19.49 30.05 -19.13
CA VAL A 24 20.07 28.71 -19.17
C VAL A 24 20.82 28.42 -17.87
N ALA A 25 21.49 29.40 -17.25
CA ALA A 25 22.16 29.24 -15.95
C ALA A 25 21.17 29.10 -14.80
N PHE A 26 19.98 29.72 -14.87
CA PHE A 26 18.94 29.61 -13.83
C PHE A 26 18.19 28.26 -13.87
N LEU A 27 18.05 27.65 -15.06
CA LEU A 27 17.44 26.32 -15.24
C LEU A 27 18.36 25.17 -14.81
N SER A 28 19.68 25.40 -14.73
CA SER A 28 20.65 24.39 -14.26
C SER A 28 20.78 24.31 -12.73
N THR A 29 20.18 25.25 -12.00
CA THR A 29 20.26 25.32 -10.53
C THR A 29 18.98 24.85 -9.81
N ILE A 30 17.94 24.45 -10.57
CA ILE A 30 16.76 23.79 -9.98
C ILE A 30 17.09 22.30 -9.90
N PRO A 31 17.25 21.72 -8.70
CA PRO A 31 17.42 20.29 -8.60
C PRO A 31 16.16 19.61 -9.21
N PRO A 32 16.33 18.52 -10.00
CA PRO A 32 15.20 17.82 -10.59
C PRO A 32 14.26 17.37 -9.48
N LEU A 33 13.02 17.84 -9.51
CA LEU A 33 11.94 17.48 -8.58
C LEU A 33 11.50 16.00 -8.71
N ILE A 34 12.06 15.29 -9.68
CA ILE A 34 11.83 13.86 -9.88
C ILE A 34 13.14 13.16 -9.53
N PRO A 35 13.20 12.33 -8.47
CA PRO A 35 14.40 11.55 -8.20
C PRO A 35 14.70 10.68 -9.43
N ARG A 36 15.95 10.71 -9.88
CA ARG A 36 16.44 9.81 -10.92
C ARG A 36 16.21 8.39 -10.44
N ARG A 37 15.68 7.52 -11.30
CA ARG A 37 15.33 6.12 -10.99
C ARG A 37 16.50 5.27 -10.45
N ASP A 38 17.72 5.79 -10.41
CA ASP A 38 18.96 5.08 -10.09
C ASP A 38 19.66 5.54 -8.80
N GLU A 39 19.12 6.51 -8.04
CA GLU A 39 19.62 6.75 -6.68
C GLU A 39 19.02 5.69 -5.76
N PRO A 40 19.85 4.98 -4.95
CA PRO A 40 19.34 4.05 -3.96
C PRO A 40 18.45 4.84 -2.98
N VAL A 41 17.15 4.65 -3.09
CA VAL A 41 16.17 5.27 -2.18
C VAL A 41 16.47 4.71 -0.80
N GLN A 42 17.05 5.53 0.10
CA GLN A 42 17.34 5.09 1.45
C GLN A 42 16.03 4.66 2.12
N PRO A 43 15.99 3.44 2.69
CA PRO A 43 14.80 2.96 3.36
C PRO A 43 14.51 3.84 4.59
N VAL A 44 13.24 4.20 4.76
CA VAL A 44 12.81 4.90 5.98
C VAL A 44 12.70 3.96 7.17
N ILE A 45 12.49 2.66 6.91
CA ILE A 45 12.60 1.59 7.89
C ILE A 45 13.51 0.51 7.31
N ALA A 46 14.55 0.14 8.05
CA ALA A 46 15.44 -0.98 7.73
C ALA A 46 15.46 -1.97 8.89
N ILE A 47 15.18 -3.23 8.62
CA ILE A 47 15.14 -4.32 9.58
C ILE A 47 16.14 -5.37 9.14
N GLU A 48 17.08 -5.72 10.02
CA GLU A 48 18.16 -6.66 9.76
C GLU A 48 18.12 -7.80 10.76
N GLN A 49 17.93 -9.03 10.28
CA GLN A 49 18.00 -10.29 11.05
C GLN A 49 17.18 -10.26 12.34
N LEU A 50 16.02 -9.60 12.34
CA LEU A 50 15.18 -9.42 13.52
C LEU A 50 14.56 -10.74 13.95
N THR A 51 14.70 -11.09 15.22
CA THR A 51 14.06 -12.23 15.83
C THR A 51 13.24 -11.84 17.06
N LYS A 52 12.24 -12.64 17.41
CA LYS A 52 11.51 -12.52 18.65
C LYS A 52 10.98 -13.86 19.10
N THR A 53 11.37 -14.26 20.31
CA THR A 53 10.76 -15.38 21.03
C THR A 53 10.18 -14.84 22.34
N TYR A 54 8.92 -15.15 22.64
CA TYR A 54 8.29 -14.77 23.90
C TYR A 54 8.71 -15.71 25.05
N ALA A 55 8.48 -15.28 26.29
CA ALA A 55 8.81 -16.08 27.49
C ALA A 55 8.11 -17.45 27.52
N SER A 56 6.99 -17.59 26.81
CA SER A 56 6.29 -18.87 26.61
C SER A 56 7.04 -19.86 25.70
N GLY A 57 8.19 -19.48 25.14
CA GLY A 57 8.93 -20.27 24.14
C GLY A 57 8.40 -20.13 22.71
N HIS A 58 7.33 -19.33 22.47
CA HIS A 58 6.77 -19.14 21.13
C HIS A 58 7.67 -18.24 20.27
N PRO A 59 8.21 -18.73 19.13
CA PRO A 59 8.99 -17.93 18.18
C PRO A 59 8.04 -17.12 17.30
N ALA A 60 7.84 -15.84 17.65
CA ALA A 60 6.93 -14.95 16.93
C ALA A 60 7.55 -14.37 15.66
N LEU A 61 8.88 -14.13 15.64
CA LEU A 61 9.62 -13.67 14.46
C LEU A 61 10.91 -14.47 14.31
N LYS A 62 11.24 -14.84 13.06
CA LYS A 62 12.39 -15.67 12.71
C LYS A 62 13.20 -15.00 11.61
N ARG A 63 14.24 -14.24 12.01
CA ARG A 63 15.19 -13.60 11.08
C ARG A 63 14.51 -12.77 9.99
N ILE A 64 13.74 -11.76 10.40
CA ILE A 64 13.11 -10.84 9.48
C ILE A 64 14.15 -9.86 8.92
N ASP A 65 14.23 -9.79 7.60
CA ASP A 65 14.91 -8.75 6.84
C ASP A 65 13.85 -8.02 6.02
N LEU A 66 13.74 -6.69 6.19
CA LEU A 66 12.70 -5.91 5.52
C LEU A 66 13.13 -4.44 5.38
N GLU A 67 12.94 -3.89 4.18
CA GLU A 67 13.13 -2.46 3.91
C GLU A 67 11.82 -1.83 3.43
N ILE A 68 11.46 -0.69 4.02
CA ILE A 68 10.30 0.12 3.64
C ILE A 68 10.80 1.47 3.12
N ARG A 69 10.31 1.87 1.95
CA ARG A 69 10.71 3.09 1.26
C ARG A 69 9.94 4.30 1.80
N LYS A 70 10.56 5.45 1.72
CA LYS A 70 9.92 6.71 2.14
C LYS A 70 8.76 7.08 1.20
N GLY A 71 7.60 7.42 1.78
CA GLY A 71 6.44 7.93 1.04
C GLY A 71 5.63 6.84 0.33
N GLU A 72 5.89 5.55 0.58
CA GLU A 72 5.07 4.46 0.05
C GLU A 72 3.95 4.05 1.02
N ILE A 73 2.94 3.40 0.49
CA ILE A 73 2.00 2.59 1.27
C ILE A 73 2.48 1.14 1.19
N PHE A 74 2.97 0.62 2.30
CA PHE A 74 3.43 -0.76 2.43
C PHE A 74 2.38 -1.60 3.16
N ALA A 75 1.85 -2.63 2.51
CA ALA A 75 0.94 -3.58 3.15
C ALA A 75 1.68 -4.82 3.62
N LEU A 76 1.57 -5.14 4.92
CA LEU A 76 2.04 -6.39 5.48
C LEU A 76 0.86 -7.38 5.58
N LEU A 77 0.78 -8.28 4.61
CA LEU A 77 -0.28 -9.26 4.46
C LEU A 77 0.11 -10.59 5.13
N GLY A 78 -0.82 -11.18 5.88
CA GLY A 78 -0.59 -12.49 6.50
C GLY A 78 -1.73 -12.94 7.41
N PRO A 79 -1.85 -14.24 7.68
CA PRO A 79 -2.89 -14.78 8.54
C PRO A 79 -2.73 -14.30 10.00
N ASN A 80 -3.77 -14.52 10.80
CA ASN A 80 -3.71 -14.26 12.22
C ASN A 80 -2.62 -15.13 12.89
N GLY A 81 -1.83 -14.52 13.79
CA GLY A 81 -0.68 -15.17 14.41
C GLY A 81 0.59 -15.25 13.54
N ALA A 82 0.60 -14.70 12.33
CA ALA A 82 1.78 -14.70 11.46
C ALA A 82 2.96 -13.86 11.99
N GLY A 83 2.74 -12.97 12.98
CA GLY A 83 3.76 -12.10 13.55
C GLY A 83 3.61 -10.61 13.21
N LYS A 84 2.57 -10.19 12.48
CA LYS A 84 2.33 -8.80 12.05
C LYS A 84 2.37 -7.79 13.20
N THR A 85 1.50 -7.96 14.19
CA THR A 85 1.40 -7.08 15.36
C THR A 85 2.68 -7.11 16.21
N THR A 86 3.37 -8.27 16.30
CA THR A 86 4.68 -8.36 16.97
C THR A 86 5.73 -7.52 16.26
N LEU A 87 5.80 -7.59 14.94
CA LEU A 87 6.74 -6.81 14.13
C LEU A 87 6.50 -5.30 14.31
N ILE A 88 5.26 -4.84 14.14
CA ILE A 88 4.89 -3.44 14.38
C ILE A 88 5.24 -3.01 15.81
N SER A 89 4.88 -3.82 16.82
CA SER A 89 5.13 -3.49 18.23
C SER A 89 6.62 -3.34 18.54
N ILE A 90 7.50 -4.09 17.87
CA ILE A 90 8.94 -3.93 17.99
C ILE A 90 9.41 -2.63 17.33
N ILE A 91 8.99 -2.36 16.09
CA ILE A 91 9.38 -1.13 15.38
C ILE A 91 8.92 0.12 16.15
N CYS A 92 7.71 0.10 16.70
CA CYS A 92 7.15 1.18 17.53
C CYS A 92 7.78 1.25 18.95
N GLY A 93 8.64 0.29 19.31
CA GLY A 93 9.32 0.24 20.61
C GLY A 93 8.41 -0.11 21.78
N ILE A 94 7.29 -0.80 21.55
CA ILE A 94 6.40 -1.33 22.59
C ILE A 94 6.95 -2.66 23.13
N VAL A 95 7.50 -3.48 22.22
CA VAL A 95 8.10 -4.78 22.55
C VAL A 95 9.59 -4.73 22.21
N ASN A 96 10.44 -5.24 23.11
CA ASN A 96 11.87 -5.32 22.84
C ASN A 96 12.17 -6.45 21.82
N PRO A 97 13.10 -6.24 20.88
CA PRO A 97 13.56 -7.30 20.00
C PRO A 97 14.24 -8.44 20.76
N GLY A 98 14.32 -9.62 20.17
CA GLY A 98 15.13 -10.74 20.68
C GLY A 98 16.58 -10.59 20.23
N SER A 99 16.80 -10.44 18.93
CA SER A 99 18.07 -10.10 18.29
C SER A 99 17.81 -9.36 16.97
N GLY A 100 18.87 -8.94 16.30
CA GLY A 100 18.80 -8.17 15.08
C GLY A 100 18.74 -6.66 15.35
N ARG A 101 18.57 -5.87 14.29
CA ARG A 101 18.58 -4.42 14.33
C ARG A 101 17.40 -3.83 13.58
N VAL A 102 16.87 -2.73 14.06
CA VAL A 102 15.83 -1.95 13.38
C VAL A 102 16.21 -0.48 13.39
N LEU A 103 16.21 0.12 12.22
CA LEU A 103 16.42 1.55 12.02
C LEU A 103 15.13 2.20 11.52
N VAL A 104 14.79 3.36 12.07
CA VAL A 104 13.67 4.21 11.66
C VAL A 104 14.21 5.60 11.34
N ASP A 105 14.13 5.99 10.08
CA ASP A 105 14.69 7.24 9.56
C ASP A 105 16.18 7.41 10.00
N GLY A 106 16.95 6.30 9.93
CA GLY A 106 18.35 6.22 10.34
C GLY A 106 18.62 6.08 11.84
N HIS A 107 17.59 6.15 12.71
CA HIS A 107 17.71 6.03 14.16
C HIS A 107 17.44 4.59 14.64
N ASP A 108 18.34 4.08 15.46
CA ASP A 108 18.19 2.76 16.08
C ASP A 108 17.07 2.79 17.13
N ILE A 109 16.09 1.85 17.04
CA ILE A 109 14.92 1.84 17.93
C ILE A 109 15.25 1.55 19.40
N VAL A 110 16.45 1.06 19.71
CA VAL A 110 16.91 0.76 21.07
C VAL A 110 17.83 1.86 21.58
N GLN A 111 18.85 2.23 20.79
CA GLN A 111 19.87 3.21 21.18
C GLN A 111 19.33 4.64 21.10
N ASP A 112 18.64 4.97 20.00
CA ASP A 112 18.10 6.30 19.70
C ASP A 112 16.56 6.33 19.80
N TYR A 113 15.99 5.58 20.75
CA TYR A 113 14.55 5.29 20.81
C TYR A 113 13.65 6.55 20.82
N ARG A 114 14.10 7.68 21.41
CA ARG A 114 13.31 8.93 21.39
C ARG A 114 13.21 9.53 19.99
N ALA A 115 14.32 9.57 19.27
CA ALA A 115 14.35 10.06 17.89
C ALA A 115 13.52 9.14 16.97
N ALA A 116 13.72 7.84 17.05
CA ALA A 116 12.95 6.87 16.29
C ALA A 116 11.43 6.99 16.54
N ARG A 117 11.00 6.99 17.81
CA ARG A 117 9.57 7.10 18.18
C ARG A 117 8.94 8.43 17.80
N SER A 118 9.70 9.52 17.78
CA SER A 118 9.19 10.84 17.35
C SER A 118 8.77 10.86 15.87
N LYS A 119 9.26 9.91 15.07
CA LYS A 119 8.94 9.75 13.65
C LYS A 119 7.72 8.88 13.39
N ILE A 120 7.23 8.17 14.40
CA ILE A 120 6.22 7.13 14.29
C ILE A 120 4.90 7.56 14.91
N GLY A 121 3.82 7.43 14.15
CA GLY A 121 2.46 7.38 14.66
C GLY A 121 1.94 5.94 14.60
N LEU A 122 1.24 5.49 15.63
CA LEU A 122 0.64 4.16 15.68
C LEU A 122 -0.86 4.23 15.94
N VAL A 123 -1.63 3.57 15.11
CA VAL A 123 -3.05 3.27 15.32
C VAL A 123 -3.20 1.78 15.55
N PRO A 124 -3.42 1.33 16.78
CA PRO A 124 -3.57 -0.09 17.09
C PRO A 124 -4.91 -0.65 16.60
N GLN A 125 -4.99 -1.97 16.51
CA GLN A 125 -6.21 -2.69 16.11
C GLN A 125 -7.37 -2.40 17.05
N GLU A 126 -7.15 -2.47 18.36
CA GLU A 126 -8.17 -2.20 19.37
C GLU A 126 -8.28 -0.70 19.67
N LEU A 127 -9.51 -0.21 19.75
CA LEU A 127 -9.81 1.20 20.05
C LEU A 127 -9.78 1.45 21.57
N PHE A 128 -8.59 1.58 22.15
CA PHE A 128 -8.43 2.03 23.51
C PHE A 128 -8.44 3.57 23.55
N ASN A 129 -9.54 4.12 24.02
CA ASN A 129 -9.65 5.56 24.28
C ASN A 129 -10.14 5.80 25.70
N GLU A 130 -9.55 6.77 26.37
CA GLU A 130 -10.11 7.36 27.59
C GLU A 130 -11.40 8.12 27.17
N GLY A 131 -12.52 7.40 27.23
CA GLY A 131 -13.78 7.82 26.60
C GLY A 131 -14.39 9.11 27.17
N PHE A 132 -13.94 9.55 28.35
CA PHE A 132 -14.45 10.74 29.04
C PHE A 132 -13.84 12.05 28.53
N GLU A 133 -12.68 11.99 27.86
CA GLU A 133 -12.02 13.16 27.31
C GLU A 133 -12.65 13.62 25.99
N SER A 134 -12.53 14.93 25.71
CA SER A 134 -12.95 15.48 24.43
C SER A 134 -11.92 15.17 23.34
N VAL A 135 -12.34 15.14 22.07
CA VAL A 135 -11.45 14.97 20.92
C VAL A 135 -10.31 15.97 20.94
N TRP A 136 -10.61 17.25 21.21
CA TRP A 136 -9.63 18.33 21.26
C TRP A 136 -8.58 18.13 22.36
N ALA A 137 -9.04 17.81 23.58
CA ALA A 137 -8.13 17.55 24.71
C ALA A 137 -7.19 16.37 24.41
N THR A 138 -7.73 15.30 23.83
CA THR A 138 -6.97 14.11 23.48
C THR A 138 -5.85 14.40 22.49
N VAL A 139 -6.11 15.12 21.39
CA VAL A 139 -5.08 15.40 20.38
C VAL A 139 -4.02 16.38 20.88
N ARG A 140 -4.43 17.40 21.66
CA ARG A 140 -3.48 18.31 22.32
C ARG A 140 -2.58 17.61 23.31
N PHE A 141 -3.15 16.76 24.15
CA PHE A 141 -2.41 15.96 25.11
C PHE A 141 -1.41 15.03 24.41
N SER A 142 -1.86 14.33 23.37
CA SER A 142 -0.98 13.45 22.58
C SER A 142 0.20 14.21 21.99
N ARG A 143 -0.01 15.40 21.40
CA ARG A 143 1.07 16.25 20.91
C ARG A 143 2.09 16.59 21.99
N GLY A 144 1.60 16.95 23.19
CA GLY A 144 2.44 17.27 24.35
C GLY A 144 3.28 16.09 24.84
N LEU A 145 2.74 14.86 24.80
CA LEU A 145 3.47 13.65 25.19
C LEU A 145 4.73 13.41 24.34
N PHE A 146 4.71 13.84 23.08
CA PHE A 146 5.87 13.77 22.18
C PHE A 146 6.78 15.00 22.28
N GLY A 147 6.58 15.89 23.27
CA GLY A 147 7.39 17.08 23.50
C GLY A 147 7.23 18.16 22.44
N LYS A 148 6.17 18.12 21.63
CA LYS A 148 5.90 19.16 20.61
C LYS A 148 5.24 20.37 21.27
N ALA A 149 5.65 21.56 20.84
CA ALA A 149 5.00 22.79 21.26
C ALA A 149 3.52 22.81 20.88
N PRO A 150 2.64 23.44 21.67
CA PRO A 150 1.25 23.65 21.29
C PRO A 150 1.15 24.35 19.92
N ASP A 151 0.32 23.79 19.04
CA ASP A 151 0.01 24.34 17.72
C ASP A 151 -1.45 24.08 17.42
N ASP A 152 -2.29 24.98 17.87
CA ASP A 152 -3.73 24.85 17.73
C ASP A 152 -4.17 24.99 16.26
N SER A 153 -3.41 25.73 15.44
CA SER A 153 -3.70 25.90 14.02
C SER A 153 -3.47 24.59 13.23
N PHE A 154 -2.37 23.91 13.52
CA PHE A 154 -2.10 22.59 12.96
C PHE A 154 -3.16 21.56 13.38
N LEU A 155 -3.48 21.51 14.68
CA LEU A 155 -4.48 20.56 15.21
C LEU A 155 -5.89 20.84 14.66
N GLU A 156 -6.26 22.12 14.48
CA GLU A 156 -7.53 22.46 13.81
C GLU A 156 -7.55 21.92 12.38
N LYS A 157 -6.48 22.19 11.59
CA LYS A 157 -6.36 21.66 10.23
C LYS A 157 -6.45 20.13 10.21
N LEU A 158 -5.72 19.47 11.10
CA LEU A 158 -5.74 18.00 11.22
C LEU A 158 -7.15 17.47 11.49
N LEU A 159 -7.88 18.07 12.43
CA LEU A 159 -9.25 17.65 12.74
C LEU A 159 -10.24 17.96 11.61
N ARG A 160 -10.05 19.04 10.85
CA ARG A 160 -10.85 19.33 9.64
C ARG A 160 -10.59 18.30 8.55
N ASP A 161 -9.33 17.98 8.27
CA ASP A 161 -8.91 16.99 7.30
C ASP A 161 -9.49 15.58 7.62
N LEU A 162 -9.71 15.29 8.90
CA LEU A 162 -10.30 14.03 9.39
C LEU A 162 -11.81 14.12 9.62
N SER A 163 -12.48 15.23 9.24
CA SER A 163 -13.93 15.46 9.45
C SER A 163 -14.35 15.34 10.92
N LEU A 164 -13.49 15.78 11.85
CA LEU A 164 -13.73 15.74 13.29
C LEU A 164 -13.90 17.12 13.92
N TRP A 165 -13.68 18.21 13.17
CA TRP A 165 -13.67 19.56 13.73
C TRP A 165 -14.97 19.94 14.43
N ASP A 166 -16.11 19.61 13.85
CA ASP A 166 -17.44 19.91 14.42
C ASP A 166 -17.73 19.13 15.71
N LYS A 167 -17.01 18.04 15.92
CA LYS A 167 -17.09 17.18 17.10
C LYS A 167 -15.92 17.37 18.07
N ARG A 168 -15.08 18.39 17.90
CA ARG A 168 -13.86 18.60 18.72
C ARG A 168 -14.11 18.69 20.22
N HIS A 169 -15.29 19.17 20.63
CA HIS A 169 -15.68 19.28 22.04
C HIS A 169 -16.53 18.10 22.54
N ALA A 170 -16.95 17.20 21.65
CA ALA A 170 -17.67 16.00 22.04
C ALA A 170 -16.75 15.02 22.78
N ARG A 171 -17.31 14.28 23.73
CA ARG A 171 -16.60 13.20 24.41
C ARG A 171 -16.41 12.03 23.45
N ILE A 172 -15.29 11.34 23.56
CA ILE A 172 -14.97 10.22 22.66
C ILE A 172 -16.01 9.10 22.79
N LEU A 173 -16.57 8.88 23.98
CA LEU A 173 -17.65 7.89 24.19
C LEU A 173 -18.87 8.12 23.32
N GLU A 174 -19.21 9.39 23.04
CA GLU A 174 -20.40 9.79 22.30
C GLU A 174 -20.27 9.64 20.78
N LEU A 175 -19.06 9.31 20.30
CA LEU A 175 -18.74 9.19 18.88
C LEU A 175 -19.10 7.79 18.34
N SER A 176 -19.44 7.73 17.04
CA SER A 176 -19.56 6.46 16.32
C SER A 176 -18.22 5.72 16.24
N GLY A 177 -18.25 4.42 15.95
CA GLY A 177 -17.04 3.61 15.81
C GLY A 177 -16.04 4.19 14.81
N GLY A 178 -16.51 4.63 13.65
CA GLY A 178 -15.67 5.28 12.64
C GLY A 178 -15.10 6.62 13.09
N MET A 179 -15.88 7.45 13.79
CA MET A 179 -15.35 8.68 14.37
C MET A 179 -14.29 8.40 15.43
N LYS A 180 -14.47 7.40 16.29
CA LYS A 180 -13.45 6.96 17.25
C LYS A 180 -12.17 6.54 16.54
N ARG A 181 -12.27 5.82 15.40
CA ARG A 181 -11.12 5.44 14.59
C ARG A 181 -10.38 6.67 14.04
N ARG A 182 -11.12 7.64 13.50
CA ARG A 182 -10.54 8.91 13.04
C ARG A 182 -9.85 9.69 14.18
N VAL A 183 -10.39 9.65 15.41
CA VAL A 183 -9.73 10.24 16.59
C VAL A 183 -8.40 9.54 16.89
N MET A 184 -8.33 8.21 16.79
CA MET A 184 -7.07 7.47 16.97
C MET A 184 -6.01 7.89 15.92
N ILE A 185 -6.44 8.08 14.67
CA ILE A 185 -5.56 8.58 13.62
C ILE A 185 -5.13 10.02 13.91
N ALA A 186 -6.06 10.92 14.33
CA ALA A 186 -5.71 12.28 14.75
C ALA A 186 -4.70 12.28 15.89
N LYS A 187 -4.88 11.40 16.87
CA LYS A 187 -3.94 11.22 17.99
C LYS A 187 -2.57 10.78 17.49
N ALA A 188 -2.50 9.78 16.61
CA ALA A 188 -1.26 9.28 16.03
C ALA A 188 -0.53 10.32 15.17
N LEU A 189 -1.25 11.23 14.51
CA LEU A 189 -0.69 12.28 13.65
C LEU A 189 -0.40 13.60 14.39
N SER A 190 -0.86 13.76 15.64
CA SER A 190 -0.83 15.04 16.37
C SER A 190 0.57 15.60 16.58
N HIS A 191 1.60 14.77 16.57
CA HIS A 191 3.01 15.15 16.74
C HIS A 191 3.78 15.23 15.41
N GLU A 192 3.09 15.18 14.27
CA GLU A 192 3.65 15.28 12.90
C GLU A 192 4.67 14.17 12.59
N PRO A 193 4.30 12.88 12.73
CA PRO A 193 5.20 11.80 12.37
C PRO A 193 5.38 11.70 10.86
N SER A 194 6.53 11.21 10.41
CA SER A 194 6.79 10.91 9.00
C SER A 194 6.33 9.51 8.59
N ILE A 195 6.02 8.66 9.58
CA ILE A 195 5.65 7.25 9.40
C ILE A 195 4.38 6.98 10.22
N LEU A 196 3.38 6.36 9.60
CA LEU A 196 2.12 5.97 10.24
C LEU A 196 1.91 4.46 10.13
N PHE A 197 1.79 3.80 11.27
CA PHE A 197 1.39 2.40 11.36
C PHE A 197 -0.11 2.29 11.60
N LEU A 198 -0.78 1.44 10.82
CA LEU A 198 -2.19 1.11 10.93
C LEU A 198 -2.31 -0.41 11.12
N ASP A 199 -2.59 -0.85 12.35
CA ASP A 199 -2.73 -2.28 12.63
C ASP A 199 -4.19 -2.71 12.41
N GLU A 200 -4.45 -3.49 11.35
CA GLU A 200 -5.77 -3.95 10.90
C GLU A 200 -6.82 -2.82 10.88
N PRO A 201 -6.60 -1.76 10.09
CA PRO A 201 -7.36 -0.51 10.23
C PRO A 201 -8.85 -0.64 9.90
N THR A 202 -9.28 -1.64 9.18
CA THR A 202 -10.67 -1.84 8.72
C THR A 202 -11.35 -3.06 9.33
N ALA A 203 -10.70 -3.72 10.30
CA ALA A 203 -11.30 -4.85 10.99
C ALA A 203 -12.61 -4.44 11.67
N GLY A 204 -13.72 -5.11 11.31
CA GLY A 204 -15.04 -4.85 11.88
C GLY A 204 -15.71 -3.54 11.41
N VAL A 205 -15.24 -2.95 10.31
CA VAL A 205 -15.76 -1.70 9.75
C VAL A 205 -16.63 -2.01 8.53
N ASP A 206 -17.77 -1.30 8.37
CA ASP A 206 -18.60 -1.41 7.19
C ASP A 206 -17.93 -0.89 5.91
N VAL A 207 -18.51 -1.21 4.74
CA VAL A 207 -17.91 -0.93 3.43
C VAL A 207 -17.76 0.57 3.16
N GLU A 208 -18.74 1.39 3.56
CA GLU A 208 -18.72 2.83 3.31
C GLU A 208 -17.63 3.51 4.15
N LEU A 209 -17.56 3.18 5.43
CA LEU A 209 -16.54 3.70 6.34
C LEU A 209 -15.13 3.26 5.97
N ARG A 210 -14.98 2.04 5.40
CA ARG A 210 -13.73 1.54 4.84
C ARG A 210 -13.24 2.42 3.71
N ARG A 211 -14.14 2.77 2.78
CA ARG A 211 -13.83 3.63 1.64
C ARG A 211 -13.34 5.02 2.05
N ASP A 212 -14.07 5.66 2.98
CA ASP A 212 -13.68 6.96 3.54
C ASP A 212 -12.27 6.92 4.16
N MET A 213 -11.95 5.83 4.85
CA MET A 213 -10.63 5.66 5.46
C MET A 213 -9.53 5.51 4.42
N TRP A 214 -9.80 4.82 3.31
CA TRP A 214 -8.84 4.68 2.22
C TRP A 214 -8.54 6.00 1.53
N GLU A 215 -9.54 6.83 1.29
CA GLU A 215 -9.36 8.18 0.74
C GLU A 215 -8.48 9.04 1.66
N MET A 216 -8.71 8.98 2.96
CA MET A 216 -7.90 9.68 3.95
C MET A 216 -6.45 9.17 3.94
N VAL A 217 -6.23 7.86 3.90
CA VAL A 217 -4.88 7.25 3.87
C VAL A 217 -4.13 7.67 2.61
N ARG A 218 -4.78 7.68 1.43
CA ARG A 218 -4.18 8.20 0.18
C ARG A 218 -3.79 9.67 0.32
N GLY A 219 -4.65 10.50 0.89
CA GLY A 219 -4.34 11.91 1.13
C GLY A 219 -3.17 12.14 2.09
N LEU A 220 -2.95 11.26 3.07
CA LEU A 220 -1.76 11.30 3.94
C LEU A 220 -0.48 10.92 3.17
N ARG A 221 -0.53 9.90 2.34
CA ARG A 221 0.59 9.50 1.47
C ARG A 221 0.98 10.62 0.51
N GLU A 222 0.01 11.31 -0.12
CA GLU A 222 0.25 12.45 -1.00
C GLU A 222 0.96 13.62 -0.31
N ARG A 223 0.78 13.74 1.01
CA ARG A 223 1.51 14.71 1.85
C ARG A 223 2.90 14.22 2.29
N GLY A 224 3.33 13.06 1.79
CA GLY A 224 4.66 12.49 2.04
C GLY A 224 4.78 11.64 3.30
N VAL A 225 3.68 11.27 3.95
CA VAL A 225 3.69 10.32 5.07
C VAL A 225 3.87 8.91 4.51
N THR A 226 4.84 8.17 5.07
CA THR A 226 4.99 6.73 4.79
C THR A 226 3.96 5.96 5.61
N ILE A 227 3.24 5.05 4.98
CA ILE A 227 2.18 4.32 5.64
C ILE A 227 2.47 2.82 5.62
N ILE A 228 2.43 2.21 6.78
CA ILE A 228 2.53 0.77 6.93
C ILE A 228 1.21 0.26 7.49
N LEU A 229 0.52 -0.57 6.72
CA LEU A 229 -0.71 -1.20 7.17
C LEU A 229 -0.55 -2.70 7.29
N THR A 230 -1.11 -3.29 8.35
CA THR A 230 -1.28 -4.73 8.41
C THR A 230 -2.70 -5.08 8.04
N THR A 231 -2.85 -6.16 7.35
CA THR A 231 -4.17 -6.71 7.03
C THR A 231 -4.09 -8.22 6.81
N HIS A 232 -5.22 -8.88 6.97
CA HIS A 232 -5.44 -10.24 6.50
C HIS A 232 -6.45 -10.25 5.33
N TYR A 233 -6.98 -9.06 4.96
CA TYR A 233 -7.84 -8.89 3.80
C TYR A 233 -6.99 -8.52 2.59
N ILE A 234 -7.06 -9.35 1.59
CA ILE A 234 -6.22 -9.27 0.40
C ILE A 234 -6.64 -8.10 -0.47
N GLU A 235 -7.95 -7.85 -0.57
CA GLU A 235 -8.51 -6.73 -1.33
C GLU A 235 -7.99 -5.38 -0.83
N GLU A 236 -7.76 -5.25 0.48
CA GLU A 236 -7.19 -4.03 1.05
C GLU A 236 -5.77 -3.79 0.59
N ALA A 237 -4.94 -4.82 0.60
CA ALA A 237 -3.57 -4.73 0.11
C ALA A 237 -3.54 -4.44 -1.40
N GLU A 238 -4.44 -5.05 -2.16
CA GLU A 238 -4.58 -4.85 -3.60
C GLU A 238 -5.03 -3.42 -3.94
N GLU A 239 -5.98 -2.86 -3.19
CA GLU A 239 -6.50 -1.53 -3.44
C GLU A 239 -5.50 -0.43 -3.05
N MET A 240 -4.83 -0.59 -1.90
CA MET A 240 -4.10 0.51 -1.26
C MET A 240 -2.60 0.49 -1.43
N ALA A 241 -1.99 -0.70 -1.46
CA ALA A 241 -0.53 -0.79 -1.36
C ALA A 241 0.19 -0.40 -2.65
N ASP A 242 1.35 0.22 -2.50
CA ASP A 242 2.37 0.33 -3.54
C ASP A 242 3.22 -0.94 -3.58
N ARG A 243 3.60 -1.45 -2.39
CA ARG A 243 4.34 -2.71 -2.21
C ARG A 243 3.69 -3.57 -1.15
N ILE A 244 3.82 -4.87 -1.32
CA ILE A 244 3.23 -5.88 -0.45
C ILE A 244 4.33 -6.78 0.11
N GLY A 245 4.33 -6.93 1.43
CA GLY A 245 5.09 -7.94 2.13
C GLY A 245 4.16 -9.05 2.60
N VAL A 246 4.49 -10.30 2.31
CA VAL A 246 3.75 -11.46 2.80
C VAL A 246 4.51 -12.07 3.97
N ILE A 247 3.86 -12.16 5.14
CA ILE A 247 4.42 -12.77 6.34
C ILE A 247 3.63 -14.02 6.72
N SER A 248 4.31 -15.11 7.03
CA SER A 248 3.72 -16.35 7.52
C SER A 248 4.64 -17.01 8.54
N LYS A 249 4.08 -17.52 9.63
CA LYS A 249 4.81 -18.27 10.70
C LYS A 249 6.08 -17.55 11.19
N GLY A 250 6.04 -16.21 11.25
CA GLY A 250 7.14 -15.37 11.71
C GLY A 250 8.27 -15.12 10.69
N GLU A 251 8.05 -15.41 9.42
CA GLU A 251 9.01 -15.22 8.33
C GLU A 251 8.39 -14.36 7.22
N ILE A 252 9.20 -13.47 6.62
CA ILE A 252 8.81 -12.78 5.38
C ILE A 252 9.00 -13.76 4.23
N ILE A 253 7.91 -14.08 3.57
CA ILE A 253 7.88 -15.01 2.43
C ILE A 253 8.26 -14.28 1.13
N LEU A 254 7.77 -13.04 0.99
CA LEU A 254 7.92 -12.24 -0.22
C LEU A 254 7.77 -10.76 0.13
N VAL A 255 8.52 -9.91 -0.57
CA VAL A 255 8.30 -8.46 -0.63
C VAL A 255 8.42 -8.04 -2.09
N GLU A 256 7.35 -7.48 -2.64
CA GLU A 256 7.35 -7.10 -4.05
C GLU A 256 6.47 -5.85 -4.28
N ASP A 257 6.74 -5.13 -5.37
CA ASP A 257 5.83 -4.13 -5.92
C ASP A 257 4.50 -4.78 -6.31
N LYS A 258 3.38 -4.15 -5.96
CA LYS A 258 2.04 -4.71 -6.22
C LYS A 258 1.85 -5.07 -7.70
N HIS A 259 2.22 -4.18 -8.61
CA HIS A 259 2.04 -4.41 -10.05
C HIS A 259 2.93 -5.53 -10.56
N VAL A 260 4.17 -5.61 -10.04
CA VAL A 260 5.10 -6.68 -10.36
C VAL A 260 4.59 -8.03 -9.84
N LEU A 261 4.05 -8.03 -8.61
CA LEU A 261 3.46 -9.22 -8.00
C LEU A 261 2.28 -9.73 -8.84
N MET A 262 1.35 -8.83 -9.19
CA MET A 262 0.20 -9.16 -10.03
C MET A 262 0.61 -9.64 -11.43
N HIS A 263 1.68 -9.08 -11.98
CA HIS A 263 2.19 -9.47 -13.31
C HIS A 263 2.93 -10.82 -13.28
N LYS A 264 3.80 -11.04 -12.27
CA LYS A 264 4.63 -12.26 -12.18
C LYS A 264 3.86 -13.50 -11.75
N LEU A 265 2.91 -13.34 -10.82
CA LEU A 265 2.21 -14.45 -10.18
C LEU A 265 0.74 -14.55 -10.62
N GLY A 266 0.21 -13.50 -11.23
CA GLY A 266 -1.16 -13.46 -11.73
C GLY A 266 -1.29 -14.27 -13.01
N LYS A 267 -1.88 -15.45 -12.92
CA LYS A 267 -2.32 -16.17 -14.11
C LYS A 267 -3.53 -15.49 -14.69
N LYS A 268 -3.63 -15.43 -16.02
CA LYS A 268 -4.84 -14.99 -16.68
C LYS A 268 -5.75 -16.18 -16.92
N GLN A 269 -7.03 -15.94 -16.77
CA GLN A 269 -8.07 -16.91 -17.04
C GLN A 269 -8.98 -16.40 -18.15
N LEU A 270 -9.30 -17.27 -19.07
CA LEU A 270 -10.29 -17.06 -20.10
C LEU A 270 -11.48 -17.95 -19.76
N THR A 271 -12.58 -17.34 -19.35
CA THR A 271 -13.84 -18.04 -19.07
C THR A 271 -14.72 -17.99 -20.31
N LEU A 272 -15.04 -19.15 -20.85
CA LEU A 272 -15.95 -19.32 -21.96
C LEU A 272 -17.30 -19.79 -21.44
N HIS A 273 -18.36 -19.00 -21.62
CA HIS A 273 -19.72 -19.37 -21.30
C HIS A 273 -20.28 -20.21 -22.44
N LEU A 274 -20.44 -21.50 -22.22
CA LEU A 274 -20.83 -22.43 -23.26
C LEU A 274 -22.32 -22.29 -23.65
N GLN A 275 -22.64 -22.54 -24.91
CA GLN A 275 -24.04 -22.61 -25.38
C GLN A 275 -24.78 -23.86 -24.88
N ARG A 276 -24.04 -24.97 -24.74
CA ARG A 276 -24.52 -26.22 -24.18
C ARG A 276 -23.55 -26.72 -23.13
N PRO A 277 -24.03 -27.20 -21.99
CA PRO A 277 -23.15 -27.72 -20.96
C PRO A 277 -22.38 -28.96 -21.45
N LEU A 278 -21.11 -29.04 -21.09
CA LEU A 278 -20.26 -30.20 -21.33
C LEU A 278 -20.31 -31.12 -20.10
N ALA A 279 -20.39 -32.42 -20.34
CA ALA A 279 -20.30 -33.41 -19.26
C ALA A 279 -18.86 -33.69 -18.84
N ALA A 280 -17.91 -33.56 -19.76
CA ALA A 280 -16.47 -33.72 -19.55
C ALA A 280 -15.68 -32.95 -20.61
N ILE A 281 -14.44 -32.64 -20.34
CA ILE A 281 -13.49 -32.05 -21.30
C ILE A 281 -13.08 -33.19 -22.27
N PRO A 282 -13.16 -32.98 -23.59
CA PRO A 282 -12.69 -33.97 -24.58
C PRO A 282 -11.18 -34.26 -24.40
N ASP A 283 -10.81 -35.53 -24.64
CA ASP A 283 -9.41 -35.99 -24.50
C ASP A 283 -8.44 -35.21 -25.41
N GLU A 284 -8.90 -34.75 -26.57
CA GLU A 284 -8.12 -33.95 -27.53
C GLU A 284 -7.79 -32.53 -27.04
N LEU A 285 -8.43 -32.10 -25.96
CA LEU A 285 -8.18 -30.83 -25.31
C LEU A 285 -7.43 -30.99 -23.95
N ALA A 286 -7.08 -32.22 -23.58
CA ALA A 286 -6.42 -32.52 -22.31
C ALA A 286 -5.02 -31.83 -22.15
N ASP A 287 -4.39 -31.46 -23.27
CA ASP A 287 -3.11 -30.75 -23.26
C ASP A 287 -3.22 -29.28 -22.76
N TYR A 288 -4.44 -28.76 -22.69
CA TYR A 288 -4.69 -27.41 -22.19
C TYR A 288 -5.08 -27.45 -20.71
N PRO A 289 -4.62 -26.49 -19.90
CA PRO A 289 -5.07 -26.35 -18.51
C PRO A 289 -6.50 -25.80 -18.47
N LEU A 290 -7.46 -26.68 -18.75
CA LEU A 290 -8.90 -26.41 -18.80
C LEU A 290 -9.59 -26.96 -17.56
N GLU A 291 -10.56 -26.21 -17.06
CA GLU A 291 -11.44 -26.63 -15.97
C GLU A 291 -12.91 -26.37 -16.34
N LEU A 292 -13.77 -27.34 -16.06
CA LEU A 292 -15.22 -27.17 -16.21
C LEU A 292 -15.80 -26.68 -14.89
N THR A 293 -16.51 -25.56 -14.95
CA THR A 293 -17.19 -24.95 -13.80
C THR A 293 -18.67 -24.74 -14.09
N ASP A 294 -19.46 -24.33 -13.11
CA ASP A 294 -20.89 -24.06 -13.22
C ASP A 294 -21.67 -25.28 -13.88
N ALA A 295 -21.47 -26.46 -13.32
CA ALA A 295 -22.08 -27.71 -13.81
C ALA A 295 -21.89 -27.94 -15.33
N GLY A 296 -20.73 -27.57 -15.87
CA GLY A 296 -20.36 -27.71 -17.27
C GLY A 296 -20.81 -26.57 -18.18
N ASN A 297 -21.41 -25.52 -17.65
CA ASN A 297 -21.79 -24.33 -18.44
C ASN A 297 -20.64 -23.39 -18.75
N GLN A 298 -19.53 -23.47 -17.99
CA GLN A 298 -18.36 -22.66 -18.18
C GLN A 298 -17.11 -23.51 -18.37
N LEU A 299 -16.26 -23.12 -19.31
CA LEU A 299 -14.94 -23.67 -19.53
C LEU A 299 -13.92 -22.60 -19.23
N VAL A 300 -13.05 -22.83 -18.23
CA VAL A 300 -12.02 -21.91 -17.79
C VAL A 300 -10.68 -22.39 -18.30
N PHE A 301 -10.01 -21.55 -19.07
CA PHE A 301 -8.64 -21.74 -19.56
C PHE A 301 -7.68 -20.86 -18.79
N THR A 302 -6.74 -21.46 -18.07
CA THR A 302 -5.70 -20.71 -17.32
C THR A 302 -4.42 -20.65 -18.16
N PHE A 303 -3.91 -19.44 -18.43
CA PHE A 303 -2.73 -19.23 -19.26
C PHE A 303 -1.79 -18.21 -18.64
N ASP A 304 -0.49 -18.30 -19.01
CA ASP A 304 0.50 -17.32 -18.64
C ASP A 304 0.49 -16.16 -19.64
N ALA A 305 0.21 -14.94 -19.12
CA ALA A 305 0.18 -13.74 -19.93
C ALA A 305 1.55 -13.24 -20.40
N GLN A 306 2.64 -13.84 -19.88
CA GLN A 306 4.02 -13.43 -20.22
C GLN A 306 4.54 -14.14 -21.49
N HIS A 307 3.90 -15.23 -21.90
CA HIS A 307 4.25 -15.89 -23.16
C HIS A 307 3.70 -15.12 -24.36
N GLU A 308 4.56 -14.88 -25.37
CA GLU A 308 4.13 -14.25 -26.63
C GLU A 308 2.99 -15.03 -27.31
N ASP A 309 2.98 -16.35 -27.16
CA ASP A 309 1.87 -17.20 -27.59
C ASP A 309 1.09 -17.69 -26.36
N THR A 310 -0.06 -17.10 -26.14
CA THR A 310 -0.98 -17.46 -25.04
C THR A 310 -1.76 -18.74 -25.30
N GLY A 311 -1.69 -19.32 -26.49
CA GLY A 311 -2.46 -20.50 -26.89
C GLY A 311 -3.96 -20.28 -27.10
N ILE A 312 -4.47 -19.05 -26.82
CA ILE A 312 -5.92 -18.74 -26.92
C ILE A 312 -6.46 -18.98 -28.33
N ALA A 313 -5.77 -18.48 -29.35
CA ALA A 313 -6.22 -18.59 -30.73
C ALA A 313 -6.29 -20.04 -31.19
N GLU A 314 -5.35 -20.88 -30.76
CA GLU A 314 -5.34 -22.31 -31.06
C GLU A 314 -6.45 -23.03 -30.31
N LEU A 315 -6.62 -22.75 -29.01
CA LEU A 315 -7.72 -23.30 -28.22
C LEU A 315 -9.08 -23.01 -28.84
N LEU A 316 -9.35 -21.75 -29.23
CA LEU A 316 -10.64 -21.37 -29.84
C LEU A 316 -10.88 -22.12 -31.17
N ARG A 317 -9.84 -22.32 -31.98
CA ARG A 317 -9.95 -23.12 -33.22
C ARG A 317 -10.27 -24.59 -32.94
N ARG A 318 -9.64 -25.19 -31.93
CA ARG A 318 -9.93 -26.58 -31.54
C ARG A 318 -11.32 -26.73 -30.95
N LEU A 319 -11.77 -25.81 -30.10
CA LEU A 319 -13.15 -25.82 -29.58
C LEU A 319 -14.18 -25.80 -30.73
N ALA A 320 -13.97 -24.92 -31.71
CA ALA A 320 -14.84 -24.85 -32.87
C ALA A 320 -14.82 -26.16 -33.72
N ALA A 321 -13.65 -26.80 -33.88
CA ALA A 321 -13.52 -28.07 -34.60
C ALA A 321 -14.27 -29.23 -33.90
N HIS A 322 -14.41 -29.19 -32.58
CA HIS A 322 -15.17 -30.16 -31.77
C HIS A 322 -16.63 -29.75 -31.57
N GLY A 323 -17.12 -28.70 -32.25
CA GLY A 323 -18.50 -28.25 -32.16
C GLY A 323 -18.89 -27.70 -30.77
N ILE A 324 -17.90 -27.23 -30.02
CA ILE A 324 -18.09 -26.59 -28.71
C ILE A 324 -18.24 -25.08 -28.93
N ASP A 325 -19.49 -24.63 -28.93
CA ASP A 325 -19.85 -23.23 -29.12
C ASP A 325 -20.01 -22.52 -27.77
N PHE A 326 -19.62 -21.25 -27.74
CA PHE A 326 -19.79 -20.39 -26.57
C PHE A 326 -20.61 -19.14 -26.92
N LYS A 327 -21.35 -18.62 -25.95
CA LYS A 327 -22.20 -17.41 -26.09
C LYS A 327 -21.53 -16.15 -25.62
N ASP A 328 -20.52 -16.26 -24.76
CA ASP A 328 -19.80 -15.16 -24.21
C ASP A 328 -18.39 -15.59 -23.80
N LEU A 329 -17.46 -14.62 -23.75
CA LEU A 329 -16.07 -14.82 -23.44
C LEU A 329 -15.61 -13.68 -22.51
N GLN A 330 -15.09 -14.04 -21.33
CA GLN A 330 -14.59 -13.11 -20.34
C GLN A 330 -13.13 -13.43 -20.00
N SER A 331 -12.26 -12.42 -20.06
CA SER A 331 -10.89 -12.54 -19.55
C SER A 331 -10.78 -11.91 -18.18
N SER A 332 -10.24 -12.66 -17.22
CA SER A 332 -9.93 -12.20 -15.87
C SER A 332 -8.47 -12.48 -15.55
N GLN A 333 -7.93 -11.73 -14.62
CA GLN A 333 -6.60 -11.98 -14.06
C GLN A 333 -6.78 -12.57 -12.66
N SER A 334 -5.91 -13.53 -12.28
CA SER A 334 -5.92 -14.08 -10.92
C SER A 334 -5.88 -12.98 -9.89
N SER A 335 -6.72 -13.12 -8.88
CA SER A 335 -6.72 -12.18 -7.74
C SER A 335 -5.46 -12.35 -6.90
N LEU A 336 -5.13 -11.32 -6.14
CA LEU A 336 -4.06 -11.40 -5.15
C LEU A 336 -4.35 -12.50 -4.11
N GLU A 337 -5.63 -12.85 -3.93
CA GLU A 337 -6.08 -13.93 -3.04
C GLU A 337 -5.59 -15.30 -3.49
N GLU A 338 -5.74 -15.64 -4.77
CA GLU A 338 -5.23 -16.90 -5.33
C GLU A 338 -3.70 -16.97 -5.24
N ILE A 339 -3.02 -15.84 -5.50
CA ILE A 339 -1.57 -15.72 -5.35
C ILE A 339 -1.16 -15.98 -3.90
N PHE A 340 -1.85 -15.36 -2.94
CA PHE A 340 -1.57 -15.50 -1.52
C PHE A 340 -1.77 -16.93 -1.02
N VAL A 341 -2.90 -17.56 -1.39
CA VAL A 341 -3.19 -18.97 -1.04
C VAL A 341 -2.07 -19.88 -1.52
N ASN A 342 -1.61 -19.71 -2.75
CA ASN A 342 -0.53 -20.50 -3.33
C ASN A 342 0.81 -20.28 -2.59
N LEU A 343 1.12 -19.04 -2.18
CA LEU A 343 2.34 -18.72 -1.44
C LEU A 343 2.34 -19.25 -0.01
N VAL A 344 1.21 -19.24 0.67
CA VAL A 344 1.10 -19.63 2.09
C VAL A 344 0.86 -21.13 2.27
N HIS A 345 0.11 -21.77 1.38
CA HIS A 345 -0.27 -23.20 1.47
C HIS A 345 0.54 -24.11 0.56
N GLY A 346 1.21 -23.57 -0.45
CA GLY A 346 2.03 -24.33 -1.41
C GLY A 346 3.44 -24.69 -0.88
N ARG A 347 3.70 -24.48 0.41
CA ARG A 347 4.95 -24.86 1.10
C ARG A 347 4.70 -25.91 2.17
#